data_0c5f9c0f62f8e16e27345eeb1045e827
#
_entry.id   0c5f9c0f62f8e16e27345eeb1045e827
#
_cell.length_a   1.000
_cell.length_b   1.000
_cell.length_c   1.000
_cell.angle_alpha   90.00
_cell.angle_beta   90.00
_cell.angle_gamma   90.00
#
_symmetry.space_group_name_H-M   'P 1'
#
loop_
_entity.id
_entity.type
_entity.pdbx_description
1 polymer ?
#
loop_
_entity_poly.entity_id
_entity_poly.type
_entity_poly.pdbx_seq_one_letter_code
_entity_poly.pdbx_strand_id
1 'polypeptide(L)'
;NPTKDNLEAILKQGPYGKCVFYCDNDVCDNLTSIFKFDNKVTSNFNINAFTKESDKKIRLFFKEGEVEASFKQKEIKIKSFLNTDEKIIKIDQENTDEKLFVDFIDRVKNKNYKSCISDVGSVIESHVATFAAEFANVSETVVDVKSFFDDAVEMTRQIEKMMF
;
A
#
# COMPACT_ATOMS: atom_id res chain seq x y z
N ASN A 1 22.52 8.11 26.32
CA ASN A 1 21.70 6.88 26.37
C ASN A 1 20.47 7.19 27.22
N PRO A 2 19.26 6.92 26.74
CA PRO A 2 18.06 7.11 27.53
C PRO A 2 18.08 6.16 28.73
N THR A 3 17.95 6.72 29.92
CA THR A 3 17.71 5.93 31.11
C THR A 3 16.25 5.49 31.14
N LYS A 4 15.94 4.42 31.89
CA LYS A 4 14.56 3.93 32.04
C LYS A 4 13.61 5.04 32.52
N ASP A 5 14.06 5.85 33.50
CA ASP A 5 13.24 6.94 34.05
C ASP A 5 12.99 8.07 33.05
N ASN A 6 13.99 8.41 32.24
CA ASN A 6 13.83 9.39 31.16
C ASN A 6 12.88 8.88 30.07
N LEU A 7 12.98 7.60 29.71
CA LEU A 7 12.08 6.99 28.73
C LEU A 7 10.63 6.98 29.25
N GLU A 8 10.43 6.60 30.50
CA GLU A 8 9.09 6.59 31.14
C GLU A 8 8.49 8.01 31.20
N ALA A 9 9.28 9.03 31.52
CA ALA A 9 8.83 10.41 31.52
C ALA A 9 8.43 10.90 30.16
N ILE A 10 9.20 10.57 29.10
CA ILE A 10 8.90 10.91 27.71
C ILE A 10 7.62 10.21 27.24
N LEU A 11 7.47 8.93 27.56
CA LEU A 11 6.28 8.17 27.19
C LEU A 11 5.02 8.73 27.88
N LYS A 12 5.10 9.09 29.17
CA LYS A 12 3.95 9.68 29.90
C LYS A 12 3.49 11.02 29.31
N GLN A 13 4.40 11.80 28.74
CA GLN A 13 4.10 13.11 28.15
C GLN A 13 3.78 13.04 26.66
N GLY A 14 4.19 11.98 25.99
CA GLY A 14 4.07 11.82 24.53
C GLY A 14 2.86 10.98 24.10
N PRO A 15 2.52 11.01 22.82
CA PRO A 15 1.42 10.22 22.26
C PRO A 15 1.69 8.71 22.31
N TYR A 16 2.95 8.29 22.32
CA TYR A 16 3.36 6.88 22.26
C TYR A 16 3.22 6.14 23.59
N GLY A 17 2.93 6.83 24.69
CA GLY A 17 2.70 6.23 25.99
C GLY A 17 1.24 5.89 26.29
N LYS A 18 0.33 6.26 25.39
CA LYS A 18 -1.08 5.89 25.50
C LYS A 18 -1.28 4.39 25.20
N CYS A 19 -2.18 3.77 25.93
CA CYS A 19 -2.58 2.39 25.61
C CYS A 19 -3.25 2.36 24.25
N VAL A 20 -2.83 1.46 23.39
CA VAL A 20 -3.34 1.34 22.00
C VAL A 20 -4.85 1.06 21.96
N PHE A 21 -5.42 0.41 22.98
CA PHE A 21 -6.86 0.11 23.05
C PHE A 21 -7.71 1.27 23.63
N TYR A 22 -7.06 2.30 24.19
CA TYR A 22 -7.74 3.45 24.80
C TYR A 22 -7.25 4.78 24.23
N CYS A 23 -6.48 4.74 23.15
CA CYS A 23 -6.08 5.96 22.44
C CYS A 23 -7.19 6.43 21.50
N ASP A 24 -7.09 7.67 21.13
CA ASP A 24 -7.97 8.37 20.18
C ASP A 24 -7.55 8.15 18.71
N ASN A 25 -6.85 7.04 18.43
CA ASN A 25 -6.41 6.69 17.10
C ASN A 25 -7.57 6.07 16.31
N ASP A 26 -7.88 6.64 15.16
CA ASP A 26 -8.94 6.22 14.24
C ASP A 26 -8.44 5.50 12.99
N VAL A 27 -7.11 5.24 12.90
CA VAL A 27 -6.59 4.47 11.77
C VAL A 27 -7.02 3.01 11.84
N CYS A 28 -7.26 2.43 10.67
CA CYS A 28 -7.66 1.04 10.52
C CYS A 28 -6.57 0.09 11.03
N ASP A 29 -6.89 -0.74 12.00
CA ASP A 29 -6.03 -1.80 12.54
C ASP A 29 -6.31 -3.19 11.96
N ASN A 30 -7.45 -3.35 11.32
CA ASN A 30 -7.91 -4.57 10.68
C ASN A 30 -8.78 -4.21 9.48
N LEU A 31 -8.38 -4.67 8.29
CA LEU A 31 -9.10 -4.40 7.05
C LEU A 31 -9.00 -5.58 6.10
N THR A 32 -10.11 -5.90 5.46
CA THR A 32 -10.17 -6.82 4.32
C THR A 32 -10.91 -6.15 3.18
N SER A 33 -10.28 -6.05 2.01
CA SER A 33 -10.88 -5.50 0.80
C SER A 33 -10.74 -6.46 -0.36
N ILE A 34 -11.78 -6.53 -1.19
CA ILE A 34 -11.77 -7.32 -2.43
C ILE A 34 -11.92 -6.35 -3.60
N PHE A 35 -10.95 -6.38 -4.51
CA PHE A 35 -10.97 -5.59 -5.73
C PHE A 35 -11.20 -6.49 -6.94
N LYS A 36 -12.08 -6.06 -7.82
CA LYS A 36 -12.29 -6.67 -9.13
C LYS A 36 -11.86 -5.66 -10.19
N PHE A 37 -10.89 -6.06 -11.00
CA PHE A 37 -10.36 -5.23 -12.09
C PHE A 37 -11.10 -5.47 -13.41
N ASP A 38 -11.05 -4.50 -14.31
CA ASP A 38 -11.68 -4.57 -15.65
C ASP A 38 -11.21 -5.78 -16.47
N ASN A 39 -9.94 -6.17 -16.31
CA ASN A 39 -9.37 -7.37 -16.93
C ASN A 39 -9.83 -8.69 -16.29
N LYS A 40 -10.82 -8.65 -15.38
CA LYS A 40 -11.40 -9.77 -14.63
C LYS A 40 -10.47 -10.40 -13.58
N VAL A 41 -9.31 -9.83 -13.33
CA VAL A 41 -8.47 -10.22 -12.19
C VAL A 41 -9.18 -9.78 -10.91
N THR A 42 -9.09 -10.61 -9.88
CA THR A 42 -9.54 -10.26 -8.53
C THR A 42 -8.35 -10.24 -7.59
N SER A 43 -8.32 -9.30 -6.67
CA SER A 43 -7.36 -9.29 -5.59
C SER A 43 -8.06 -9.23 -4.24
N ASN A 44 -7.42 -9.80 -3.24
CA ASN A 44 -7.81 -9.71 -1.85
C ASN A 44 -6.67 -9.03 -1.10
N PHE A 45 -6.99 -7.94 -0.42
CA PHE A 45 -6.03 -7.15 0.34
C PHE A 45 -6.40 -7.20 1.82
N ASN A 46 -5.45 -7.57 2.67
CA ASN A 46 -5.66 -7.68 4.11
C ASN A 46 -4.61 -6.88 4.87
N ILE A 47 -5.04 -6.13 5.85
CA ILE A 47 -4.21 -5.50 6.88
C ILE A 47 -4.60 -6.07 8.23
N ASN A 48 -3.60 -6.38 9.06
CA ASN A 48 -3.76 -6.72 10.46
C ASN A 48 -2.63 -6.10 11.24
N ALA A 49 -2.92 -5.14 12.10
CA ALA A 49 -1.93 -4.43 12.90
C ALA A 49 -1.36 -5.30 14.04
N PHE A 50 -2.18 -6.17 14.64
CA PHE A 50 -1.82 -6.98 15.79
C PHE A 50 -1.37 -8.37 15.39
N THR A 51 -0.18 -8.47 14.81
CA THR A 51 0.41 -9.74 14.40
C THR A 51 1.75 -9.97 15.10
N LYS A 52 2.07 -11.24 15.37
CA LYS A 52 3.38 -11.61 15.95
C LYS A 52 4.54 -11.28 15.02
N GLU A 53 4.30 -11.35 13.71
CA GLU A 53 5.31 -11.07 12.69
C GLU A 53 4.82 -9.95 11.78
N SER A 54 5.63 -8.89 11.66
CA SER A 54 5.40 -7.85 10.67
C SER A 54 6.03 -8.28 9.35
N ASP A 55 5.22 -8.49 8.34
CA ASP A 55 5.67 -8.80 6.97
C ASP A 55 4.65 -8.30 5.95
N LYS A 56 5.13 -7.85 4.80
CA LYS A 56 4.30 -7.64 3.61
C LYS A 56 4.47 -8.84 2.71
N LYS A 57 3.38 -9.55 2.44
CA LYS A 57 3.37 -10.73 1.57
C LYS A 57 2.48 -10.49 0.37
N ILE A 58 2.95 -10.89 -0.80
CA ILE A 58 2.19 -10.84 -2.04
C ILE A 58 2.15 -12.25 -2.60
N ARG A 59 0.96 -12.72 -2.98
CA ARG A 59 0.78 -14.01 -3.66
C ARG A 59 -0.03 -13.80 -4.93
N LEU A 60 0.53 -14.25 -6.04
CA LEU A 60 -0.06 -14.14 -7.37
C LEU A 60 -0.31 -15.54 -7.93
N PHE A 61 -1.48 -15.75 -8.50
CA PHE A 61 -1.89 -17.00 -9.11
C PHE A 61 -2.03 -16.83 -10.61
N PHE A 62 -1.31 -17.66 -11.35
CA PHE A 62 -1.30 -17.71 -12.81
C PHE A 62 -1.79 -19.06 -13.32
N LYS A 63 -2.02 -19.19 -14.61
CA LYS A 63 -2.42 -20.47 -15.22
C LYS A 63 -1.36 -21.56 -15.09
N GLU A 64 -0.09 -21.19 -15.06
CA GLU A 64 1.05 -22.12 -15.12
C GLU A 64 1.81 -22.25 -13.80
N GLY A 65 1.38 -21.49 -12.78
CA GLY A 65 2.07 -21.51 -11.50
C GLY A 65 1.62 -20.40 -10.55
N GLU A 66 2.38 -20.27 -9.48
CA GLU A 66 2.18 -19.21 -8.49
C GLU A 66 3.49 -18.49 -8.16
N VAL A 67 3.36 -17.25 -7.75
CA VAL A 67 4.48 -16.43 -7.26
C VAL A 67 4.14 -15.95 -5.86
N GLU A 68 5.08 -16.11 -4.95
CA GLU A 68 4.98 -15.63 -3.58
C GLU A 68 6.17 -14.71 -3.28
N ALA A 69 5.92 -13.51 -2.77
CA ALA A 69 6.95 -12.59 -2.33
C ALA A 69 6.78 -12.26 -0.85
N SER A 70 7.90 -12.22 -0.13
CA SER A 70 7.99 -11.78 1.27
C SER A 70 9.02 -10.67 1.38
N PHE A 71 8.60 -9.52 1.88
CA PHE A 71 9.50 -8.39 2.10
C PHE A 71 10.46 -8.65 3.26
N LYS A 72 9.99 -9.33 4.30
CA LYS A 72 10.81 -9.71 5.45
C LYS A 72 11.90 -10.70 5.07
N GLN A 73 11.58 -11.72 4.27
CA GLN A 73 12.53 -12.71 3.80
C GLN A 73 13.38 -12.22 2.64
N LYS A 74 13.00 -11.10 2.02
CA LYS A 74 13.66 -10.52 0.84
C LYS A 74 13.80 -11.55 -0.29
N GLU A 75 12.71 -12.26 -0.57
CA GLU A 75 12.71 -13.29 -1.59
C GLU A 75 11.40 -13.36 -2.36
N ILE A 76 11.53 -13.80 -3.61
CA ILE A 76 10.43 -14.15 -4.49
C ILE A 76 10.56 -15.64 -4.81
N LYS A 77 9.50 -16.40 -4.54
CA LYS A 77 9.38 -17.82 -4.86
C LYS A 77 8.47 -17.99 -6.06
N ILE A 78 8.95 -18.68 -7.08
CA ILE A 78 8.19 -19.00 -8.28
C ILE A 78 8.03 -20.51 -8.33
N LYS A 79 6.79 -20.98 -8.34
CA LYS A 79 6.41 -22.40 -8.39
C LYS A 79 5.62 -22.66 -9.66
N SER A 80 6.13 -23.55 -10.50
CA SER A 80 5.41 -23.99 -11.70
C SER A 80 4.54 -25.21 -11.39
N PHE A 81 3.36 -25.30 -12.03
CA PHE A 81 2.53 -26.50 -11.95
C PHE A 81 3.04 -27.63 -12.88
N LEU A 82 3.92 -27.30 -13.82
CA LEU A 82 4.46 -28.26 -14.80
C LEU A 82 5.67 -29.04 -14.32
N ASN A 83 6.33 -28.55 -13.29
CA ASN A 83 7.51 -29.20 -12.70
C ASN A 83 7.50 -29.02 -11.18
N THR A 84 8.35 -29.80 -10.51
CA THR A 84 8.51 -29.73 -9.05
C THR A 84 9.54 -28.71 -8.60
N ASP A 85 10.18 -28.02 -9.53
CA ASP A 85 11.25 -27.08 -9.22
C ASP A 85 10.68 -25.75 -8.71
N GLU A 86 11.22 -25.28 -7.60
CA GLU A 86 10.95 -23.96 -7.05
C GLU A 86 12.13 -23.04 -7.36
N LYS A 87 11.87 -21.95 -8.04
CA LYS A 87 12.88 -20.92 -8.27
C LYS A 87 12.79 -19.85 -7.20
N ILE A 88 13.86 -19.65 -6.44
CA ILE A 88 13.97 -18.60 -5.43
C ILE A 88 14.86 -17.49 -5.96
N ILE A 89 14.34 -16.28 -5.98
CA ILE A 89 15.05 -15.05 -6.32
C ILE A 89 15.23 -14.25 -5.04
N LYS A 90 16.47 -14.00 -4.66
CA LYS A 90 16.78 -13.10 -3.54
C LYS A 90 16.70 -11.65 -4.01
N ILE A 91 16.05 -10.81 -3.20
CA ILE A 91 15.94 -9.37 -3.45
C ILE A 91 17.02 -8.69 -2.61
N ASP A 92 17.92 -8.00 -3.26
CA ASP A 92 18.87 -7.13 -2.57
C ASP A 92 18.14 -5.84 -2.20
N GLN A 93 17.95 -5.65 -0.90
CA GLN A 93 17.24 -4.48 -0.40
C GLN A 93 18.27 -3.36 -0.12
N GLU A 94 18.71 -2.69 -1.16
CA GLU A 94 19.38 -1.41 -1.04
C GLU A 94 18.35 -0.32 -0.67
N ASN A 95 18.87 0.84 -0.26
CA ASN A 95 18.06 1.99 0.12
C ASN A 95 17.05 2.35 -1.00
N THR A 96 15.78 2.05 -0.77
CA THR A 96 14.70 2.23 -1.77
C THR A 96 14.48 3.70 -2.09
N ASP A 97 14.66 4.58 -1.10
CA ASP A 97 14.46 6.02 -1.25
C ASP A 97 15.55 6.63 -2.12
N GLU A 98 16.79 6.19 -1.93
CA GLU A 98 17.92 6.59 -2.76
C GLU A 98 17.73 6.15 -4.22
N LYS A 99 17.30 4.92 -4.45
CA LYS A 99 17.00 4.40 -5.80
C LYS A 99 15.88 5.18 -6.48
N LEU A 100 14.83 5.51 -5.75
CA LEU A 100 13.73 6.32 -6.27
C LEU A 100 14.23 7.71 -6.70
N PHE A 101 15.06 8.33 -5.87
CA PHE A 101 15.62 9.64 -6.16
C PHE A 101 16.57 9.62 -7.35
N VAL A 102 17.45 8.62 -7.43
CA VAL A 102 18.37 8.43 -8.55
C VAL A 102 17.60 8.19 -9.86
N ASP A 103 16.58 7.31 -9.86
CA ASP A 103 15.72 7.07 -11.03
C ASP A 103 15.02 8.35 -11.49
N PHE A 104 14.49 9.13 -10.55
CA PHE A 104 13.86 10.41 -10.87
C PHE A 104 14.84 11.37 -11.55
N ILE A 105 16.04 11.58 -10.99
CA ILE A 105 17.06 12.46 -11.55
C ILE A 105 17.50 11.98 -12.94
N ASP A 106 17.71 10.69 -13.11
CA ASP A 106 18.11 10.11 -14.40
C ASP A 106 17.03 10.32 -15.48
N ARG A 107 15.76 10.14 -15.14
CA ARG A 107 14.63 10.40 -16.04
C ARG A 107 14.53 11.87 -16.45
N VAL A 108 14.72 12.79 -15.50
CA VAL A 108 14.73 14.24 -15.79
C VAL A 108 15.88 14.58 -16.73
N LYS A 109 17.09 14.07 -16.47
CA LYS A 109 18.27 14.31 -17.32
C LYS A 109 18.10 13.77 -18.74
N ASN A 110 17.58 12.56 -18.87
CA ASN A 110 17.41 11.87 -20.15
C ASN A 110 16.09 12.20 -20.85
N LYS A 111 15.23 13.03 -20.26
CA LYS A 111 13.88 13.38 -20.75
C LYS A 111 13.02 12.14 -21.05
N ASN A 112 13.22 11.06 -20.30
CA ASN A 112 12.50 9.81 -20.45
C ASN A 112 11.36 9.71 -19.43
N TYR A 113 10.19 10.24 -19.77
CA TYR A 113 9.03 10.28 -18.88
C TYR A 113 8.01 9.15 -19.13
N LYS A 114 8.23 8.33 -20.16
CA LYS A 114 7.22 7.37 -20.64
C LYS A 114 7.23 6.00 -19.96
N SER A 115 8.28 5.66 -19.21
CA SER A 115 8.45 4.32 -18.61
C SER A 115 8.55 4.37 -17.08
N CYS A 116 7.94 5.35 -16.45
CA CYS A 116 7.93 5.44 -15.00
C CYS A 116 6.91 4.45 -14.42
N ILE A 117 7.36 3.54 -13.57
CA ILE A 117 6.48 2.59 -12.85
C ILE A 117 5.70 3.31 -11.75
N SER A 118 6.28 4.39 -11.21
CA SER A 118 5.68 5.21 -10.15
C SER A 118 5.35 6.61 -10.68
N ASP A 119 4.60 6.68 -11.79
CA ASP A 119 4.09 7.97 -12.28
C ASP A 119 2.95 8.48 -11.39
N VAL A 120 2.67 9.78 -11.53
CA VAL A 120 1.64 10.45 -10.71
C VAL A 120 0.26 9.81 -10.91
N GLY A 121 -0.07 9.35 -12.12
CA GLY A 121 -1.33 8.67 -12.41
C GLY A 121 -1.49 7.39 -11.59
N SER A 122 -0.50 6.51 -11.64
CA SER A 122 -0.50 5.26 -10.87
C SER A 122 -0.57 5.50 -9.35
N VAL A 123 0.08 6.55 -8.87
CA VAL A 123 0.01 6.94 -7.45
C VAL A 123 -1.40 7.40 -7.08
N ILE A 124 -2.02 8.25 -7.91
CA ILE A 124 -3.41 8.71 -7.71
C ILE A 124 -4.37 7.52 -7.71
N GLU A 125 -4.28 6.62 -8.70
CA GLU A 125 -5.13 5.44 -8.78
C GLU A 125 -5.06 4.57 -7.51
N SER A 126 -3.87 4.35 -6.97
CA SER A 126 -3.70 3.57 -5.73
C SER A 126 -4.31 4.27 -4.50
N HIS A 127 -4.21 5.59 -4.41
CA HIS A 127 -4.85 6.36 -3.33
C HIS A 127 -6.38 6.36 -3.47
N VAL A 128 -6.88 6.55 -4.68
CA VAL A 128 -8.33 6.49 -4.97
C VAL A 128 -8.90 5.12 -4.60
N ALA A 129 -8.21 4.04 -4.95
CA ALA A 129 -8.62 2.69 -4.56
C ALA A 129 -8.68 2.52 -3.03
N THR A 130 -7.75 3.11 -2.28
CA THR A 130 -7.73 3.09 -0.81
C THR A 130 -8.93 3.85 -0.23
N PHE A 131 -9.21 5.05 -0.72
CA PHE A 131 -10.36 5.84 -0.26
C PHE A 131 -11.68 5.21 -0.67
N ALA A 132 -11.77 4.61 -1.86
CA ALA A 132 -12.96 3.87 -2.29
C ALA A 132 -13.22 2.63 -1.40
N ALA A 133 -12.18 1.95 -0.95
CA ALA A 133 -12.30 0.83 -0.01
C ALA A 133 -12.85 1.29 1.36
N GLU A 134 -12.37 2.43 1.87
CA GLU A 134 -12.89 3.02 3.10
C GLU A 134 -14.35 3.47 2.93
N PHE A 135 -14.66 4.12 1.82
CA PHE A 135 -16.04 4.52 1.51
C PHE A 135 -16.97 3.30 1.40
N ALA A 136 -16.51 2.20 0.79
CA ALA A 136 -17.28 0.96 0.71
C ALA A 136 -17.57 0.38 2.10
N ASN A 137 -16.60 0.46 3.02
CA ASN A 137 -16.74 0.03 4.41
C ASN A 137 -17.80 0.87 5.15
N VAL A 138 -17.69 2.20 5.07
CA VAL A 138 -18.60 3.12 5.78
C VAL A 138 -20.03 3.08 5.21
N SER A 139 -20.16 2.97 3.89
CA SER A 139 -21.45 2.94 3.21
C SER A 139 -22.08 1.56 3.13
N GLU A 140 -21.35 0.50 3.49
CA GLU A 140 -21.75 -0.91 3.37
C GLU A 140 -22.16 -1.29 1.94
N THR A 141 -21.51 -0.71 0.94
CA THR A 141 -21.84 -0.89 -0.49
C THR A 141 -20.65 -1.32 -1.32
N VAL A 142 -20.94 -1.85 -2.51
CA VAL A 142 -19.92 -2.07 -3.53
C VAL A 142 -19.71 -0.75 -4.27
N VAL A 143 -18.46 -0.31 -4.36
CA VAL A 143 -18.07 0.98 -4.95
C VAL A 143 -17.40 0.76 -6.29
N ASP A 144 -17.89 1.44 -7.31
CA ASP A 144 -17.17 1.60 -8.58
C ASP A 144 -16.09 2.68 -8.40
N VAL A 145 -14.83 2.28 -8.48
CA VAL A 145 -13.68 3.15 -8.16
C VAL A 145 -13.59 4.33 -9.13
N LYS A 146 -13.96 4.12 -10.40
CA LYS A 146 -13.92 5.18 -11.40
C LYS A 146 -15.00 6.24 -11.13
N SER A 147 -16.23 5.81 -10.90
CA SER A 147 -17.32 6.72 -10.54
C SER A 147 -17.02 7.49 -9.26
N PHE A 148 -16.46 6.82 -8.26
CA PHE A 148 -16.02 7.46 -7.01
C PHE A 148 -15.00 8.58 -7.26
N PHE A 149 -14.03 8.34 -8.15
CA PHE A 149 -13.04 9.34 -8.52
C PHE A 149 -13.65 10.52 -9.29
N ASP A 150 -14.51 10.23 -10.26
CA ASP A 150 -15.18 11.26 -11.08
C ASP A 150 -16.04 12.17 -10.20
N ASP A 151 -16.78 11.62 -9.24
CA ASP A 151 -17.57 12.38 -8.26
C ASP A 151 -16.69 13.27 -7.37
N ALA A 152 -15.56 12.76 -6.90
CA ALA A 152 -14.62 13.53 -6.08
C ALA A 152 -14.02 14.72 -6.85
N VAL A 153 -13.68 14.52 -8.12
CA VAL A 153 -13.18 15.59 -9.00
C VAL A 153 -14.25 16.66 -9.24
N GLU A 154 -15.49 16.26 -9.47
CA GLU A 154 -16.61 17.23 -9.68
C GLU A 154 -16.90 18.02 -8.41
N MET A 155 -16.91 17.38 -7.25
CA MET A 155 -17.06 18.09 -5.96
C MET A 155 -15.96 19.13 -5.75
N THR A 156 -14.71 18.79 -6.07
CA THR A 156 -13.59 19.73 -5.96
C THR A 156 -13.79 20.95 -6.86
N ARG A 157 -14.19 20.75 -8.11
CA ARG A 157 -14.49 21.83 -9.04
C ARG A 157 -15.62 22.75 -8.57
N GLN A 158 -16.63 22.18 -7.93
CA GLN A 158 -17.75 22.96 -7.36
C GLN A 158 -17.28 23.82 -6.17
N ILE A 159 -16.44 23.28 -5.31
CA ILE A 159 -15.84 24.01 -4.19
C ILE A 159 -14.96 25.17 -4.70
N GLU A 160 -14.13 24.92 -5.69
CA GLU A 160 -13.32 25.98 -6.32
C GLU A 160 -14.17 27.12 -6.88
N LYS A 161 -15.26 26.81 -7.58
CA LYS A 161 -16.19 27.84 -8.11
C LYS A 161 -16.91 28.65 -7.03
N MET A 162 -17.05 28.10 -5.81
CA MET A 162 -17.67 28.83 -4.69
C MET A 162 -16.65 29.71 -3.94
N MET A 163 -15.34 29.42 -4.06
CA MET A 163 -14.31 30.18 -3.37
C MET A 163 -13.76 31.36 -4.18
N PHE A 164 -13.96 31.38 -5.48
CA PHE A 164 -13.51 32.41 -6.42
C PHE A 164 -14.68 32.99 -7.24
#